data_9d66ca275faa0a79ad96cafe119f2ba4
#
_entry.id   9d66ca275faa0a79ad96cafe119f2ba4
#
_cell.length_a   1.000
_cell.length_b   1.000
_cell.length_c   1.000
_cell.angle_alpha   90.00
_cell.angle_beta   90.00
_cell.angle_gamma   90.00
#
_symmetry.space_group_name_H-M   'P 1'
#
loop_
_entity.id
_entity.type
_entity.pdbx_description
1 polymer ?
#
loop_
_entity_poly.entity_id
_entity_poly.type
_entity_poly.pdbx_seq_one_letter_code
_entity_poly.pdbx_strand_id
1 'polypeptide(L)'
;ANMAQGTQAHERLQKLIATMPEFKSEEEEIVNEYPPIRGFIDLIMEYDGETVIGEIKTAKQEVWDTRQSEMKPTANHMLQLLTYMKLKNAKEGFFLYENKNTQELIVIPVSMNERNTKIIEEAFTWMREVWDNFKEGDLPMRPEGASKSKMPCTYCPVKKECYAGLIGTVQIESHKVPKL
;
A
#
# COMPACT_ATOMS: atom_id res chain seq x y z
N ALA A 1 19.11 7.45 -6.48
CA ALA A 1 19.10 8.51 -5.46
C ALA A 1 17.78 8.54 -4.66
N ASN A 2 16.63 8.63 -5.32
CA ASN A 2 15.33 8.75 -4.60
C ASN A 2 14.92 7.53 -3.75
N MET A 3 15.27 6.33 -4.16
CA MET A 3 14.98 5.09 -3.40
C MET A 3 15.88 4.99 -2.16
N ALA A 4 17.18 5.25 -2.30
CA ALA A 4 18.11 5.21 -1.17
C ALA A 4 17.76 6.23 -0.06
N GLN A 5 17.28 7.42 -0.43
CA GLN A 5 16.79 8.40 0.56
C GLN A 5 15.53 7.89 1.30
N GLY A 6 14.64 7.19 0.62
CA GLY A 6 13.48 6.58 1.26
C GLY A 6 13.89 5.54 2.31
N THR A 7 14.78 4.61 1.95
CA THR A 7 15.29 3.58 2.87
C THR A 7 15.97 4.20 4.11
N GLN A 8 16.84 5.18 3.92
CA GLN A 8 17.52 5.86 5.03
C GLN A 8 16.54 6.59 5.97
N ALA A 9 15.48 7.19 5.42
CA ALA A 9 14.44 7.82 6.23
C ALA A 9 13.67 6.79 7.07
N HIS A 10 13.28 5.66 6.48
CA HIS A 10 12.65 4.55 7.19
C HIS A 10 13.52 4.07 8.35
N GLU A 11 14.76 3.66 8.09
CA GLU A 11 15.69 3.18 9.12
C GLU A 11 15.88 4.19 10.26
N ARG A 12 15.98 5.48 9.95
CA ARG A 12 16.15 6.52 10.95
C ARG A 12 14.90 6.73 11.80
N LEU A 13 13.73 6.77 11.17
CA LEU A 13 12.45 6.96 11.88
C LEU A 13 12.10 5.72 12.72
N GLN A 14 12.31 4.53 12.19
CA GLN A 14 12.10 3.28 12.90
C GLN A 14 12.96 3.20 14.18
N LYS A 15 14.25 3.52 14.07
CA LYS A 15 15.14 3.58 15.25
C LYS A 15 14.69 4.60 16.31
N LEU A 16 14.15 5.73 15.88
CA LEU A 16 13.61 6.73 16.80
C LEU A 16 12.34 6.22 17.49
N ILE A 17 11.41 5.65 16.72
CA ILE A 17 10.14 5.13 17.22
C ILE A 17 10.36 3.90 18.11
N ALA A 18 11.37 3.07 17.82
CA ALA A 18 11.72 1.91 18.65
C ALA A 18 12.12 2.27 20.09
N THR A 19 12.37 3.55 20.39
CA THR A 19 12.60 4.02 21.77
C THR A 19 11.31 4.32 22.55
N MET A 20 10.16 4.31 21.86
CA MET A 20 8.86 4.60 22.50
C MET A 20 8.33 3.36 23.23
N PRO A 21 7.67 3.53 24.39
CA PRO A 21 7.14 2.40 25.17
C PRO A 21 6.04 1.62 24.43
N GLU A 22 5.34 2.26 23.52
CA GLU A 22 4.27 1.66 22.71
C GLU A 22 4.79 0.84 21.52
N PHE A 23 6.08 0.91 21.22
CA PHE A 23 6.67 0.17 20.10
C PHE A 23 6.66 -1.35 20.33
N LYS A 24 6.28 -2.12 19.33
CA LYS A 24 6.28 -3.60 19.36
C LYS A 24 7.25 -4.21 18.36
N SER A 25 7.14 -3.84 17.10
CA SER A 25 8.02 -4.36 16.04
C SER A 25 8.09 -3.43 14.83
N GLU A 26 9.12 -3.63 14.00
CA GLU A 26 9.33 -3.01 12.70
C GLU A 26 9.63 -4.07 11.64
N GLU A 27 9.39 -3.74 10.36
CA GLU A 27 9.64 -4.61 9.20
C GLU A 27 9.06 -6.03 9.37
N GLU A 28 7.89 -6.12 10.02
CA GLU A 28 7.26 -7.42 10.25
C GLU A 28 6.66 -7.98 8.96
N GLU A 29 7.12 -9.15 8.55
CA GLU A 29 6.59 -9.83 7.38
C GLU A 29 5.14 -10.27 7.63
N ILE A 30 4.28 -9.97 6.67
CA ILE A 30 2.90 -10.44 6.65
C ILE A 30 2.64 -11.25 5.38
N VAL A 31 2.04 -12.42 5.56
CA VAL A 31 1.68 -13.33 4.48
C VAL A 31 0.23 -13.72 4.61
N ASN A 32 -0.50 -13.71 3.49
CA ASN A 32 -1.85 -14.23 3.38
C ASN A 32 -1.94 -15.16 2.17
N GLU A 33 -2.58 -16.33 2.33
CA GLU A 33 -2.65 -17.33 1.27
C GLU A 33 -3.76 -17.04 0.26
N TYR A 34 -4.89 -16.47 0.71
CA TYR A 34 -6.04 -16.22 -0.15
C TYR A 34 -6.79 -14.92 0.22
N PRO A 35 -6.68 -13.89 -0.61
CA PRO A 35 -5.83 -13.79 -1.80
C PRO A 35 -4.35 -13.82 -1.42
N PRO A 36 -3.43 -14.21 -2.33
CA PRO A 36 -2.01 -14.25 -2.03
C PRO A 36 -1.46 -12.83 -1.86
N ILE A 37 -1.07 -12.51 -0.63
CA ILE A 37 -0.49 -11.22 -0.26
C ILE A 37 0.80 -11.49 0.51
N ARG A 38 1.84 -10.77 0.17
CA ARG A 38 3.09 -10.72 0.93
C ARG A 38 3.57 -9.28 1.03
N GLY A 39 3.94 -8.86 2.21
CA GLY A 39 4.44 -7.51 2.46
C GLY A 39 5.17 -7.41 3.78
N PHE A 40 5.65 -6.21 4.06
CA PHE A 40 6.32 -5.88 5.32
C PHE A 40 5.62 -4.67 5.92
N ILE A 41 5.29 -4.76 7.21
CA ILE A 41 4.66 -3.68 7.97
C ILE A 41 5.79 -2.84 8.55
N ASP A 42 5.82 -1.55 8.23
CA ASP A 42 6.89 -0.66 8.68
C ASP A 42 6.96 -0.55 10.20
N LEU A 43 5.81 -0.45 10.87
CA LEU A 43 5.70 -0.28 12.31
C LEU A 43 4.46 -0.99 12.89
N ILE A 44 4.64 -1.67 14.00
CA ILE A 44 3.55 -2.13 14.85
C ILE A 44 3.71 -1.48 16.23
N MET A 45 2.66 -0.78 16.65
CA MET A 45 2.56 -0.12 17.94
C MET A 45 1.45 -0.78 18.77
N GLU A 46 1.47 -0.56 20.06
CA GLU A 46 0.39 -0.99 20.98
C GLU A 46 0.00 0.16 21.90
N TYR A 47 -1.27 0.50 21.90
CA TYR A 47 -1.86 1.48 22.81
C TYR A 47 -3.05 0.86 23.53
N ASP A 48 -3.03 0.86 24.85
CA ASP A 48 -4.09 0.30 25.70
C ASP A 48 -4.47 -1.17 25.33
N GLY A 49 -3.48 -1.96 24.91
CA GLY A 49 -3.67 -3.36 24.49
C GLY A 49 -4.22 -3.53 23.06
N GLU A 50 -4.44 -2.45 22.32
CA GLU A 50 -4.89 -2.48 20.93
C GLU A 50 -3.68 -2.31 19.98
N THR A 51 -3.64 -3.15 18.94
CA THR A 51 -2.61 -3.06 17.89
C THR A 51 -2.90 -1.89 16.97
N VAL A 52 -1.88 -1.08 16.70
CA VAL A 52 -1.93 0.05 15.76
C VAL A 52 -0.86 -0.13 14.69
N ILE A 53 -1.25 -0.07 13.42
CA ILE A 53 -0.36 -0.26 12.28
C ILE A 53 0.14 1.08 11.77
N GLY A 54 1.46 1.25 11.70
CA GLY A 54 2.11 2.44 11.17
C GLY A 54 2.78 2.19 9.82
N GLU A 55 2.62 3.13 8.90
CA GLU A 55 3.25 3.09 7.58
C GLU A 55 4.05 4.38 7.37
N ILE A 56 5.35 4.26 7.09
CA ILE A 56 6.24 5.39 6.86
C ILE A 56 6.28 5.73 5.38
N LYS A 57 6.12 6.99 5.04
CA LYS A 57 6.21 7.49 3.66
C LYS A 57 7.05 8.74 3.59
N THR A 58 7.85 8.84 2.55
CA THR A 58 8.60 10.08 2.26
C THR A 58 7.99 10.77 1.06
N ALA A 59 7.87 12.10 1.12
CA ALA A 59 7.27 12.92 0.09
C ALA A 59 8.22 14.07 -0.34
N LYS A 60 8.21 14.39 -1.64
CA LYS A 60 8.79 15.65 -2.13
C LYS A 60 7.90 16.83 -1.70
N GLN A 61 8.45 18.05 -1.69
CA GLN A 61 7.74 19.24 -1.24
C GLN A 61 6.32 19.38 -1.78
N GLU A 62 6.13 19.28 -3.09
CA GLU A 62 4.80 19.43 -3.72
C GLU A 62 3.76 18.41 -3.22
N VAL A 63 4.19 17.16 -3.03
CA VAL A 63 3.34 16.10 -2.50
C VAL A 63 3.12 16.29 -1.00
N TRP A 64 4.14 16.74 -0.29
CA TRP A 64 4.07 17.07 1.12
C TRP A 64 3.04 18.14 1.40
N ASP A 65 3.09 19.27 0.68
CA ASP A 65 2.14 20.37 0.84
C ASP A 65 0.70 19.91 0.67
N THR A 66 0.47 19.03 -0.32
CA THR A 66 -0.84 18.40 -0.52
C THR A 66 -1.24 17.52 0.66
N ARG A 67 -0.33 16.67 1.16
CA ARG A 67 -0.61 15.78 2.31
C ARG A 67 -0.88 16.59 3.57
N GLN A 68 -0.11 17.65 3.80
CA GLN A 68 -0.25 18.54 4.95
C GLN A 68 -1.57 19.32 4.91
N SER A 69 -1.97 19.83 3.76
CA SER A 69 -3.21 20.61 3.63
C SER A 69 -4.46 19.75 3.68
N GLU A 70 -4.45 18.57 3.05
CA GLU A 70 -5.61 17.70 2.98
C GLU A 70 -5.72 16.72 4.15
N MET A 71 -4.63 16.46 4.87
CA MET A 71 -4.52 15.42 5.89
C MET A 71 -5.03 14.06 5.40
N LYS A 72 -4.70 13.72 4.13
CA LYS A 72 -5.12 12.49 3.47
C LYS A 72 -3.96 11.82 2.77
N PRO A 73 -3.84 10.48 2.84
CA PRO A 73 -2.87 9.73 2.06
C PRO A 73 -3.30 9.66 0.58
N THR A 74 -2.43 9.10 -0.27
CA THR A 74 -2.87 8.69 -1.61
C THR A 74 -3.74 7.44 -1.53
N ALA A 75 -4.60 7.22 -2.52
CA ALA A 75 -5.46 6.03 -2.57
C ALA A 75 -4.66 4.70 -2.49
N ASN A 76 -3.52 4.63 -3.17
CA ASN A 76 -2.66 3.44 -3.14
C ASN A 76 -2.02 3.21 -1.75
N HIS A 77 -1.56 4.27 -1.08
CA HIS A 77 -1.05 4.15 0.28
C HIS A 77 -2.16 3.70 1.24
N MET A 78 -3.37 4.29 1.12
CA MET A 78 -4.51 3.89 1.94
C MET A 78 -4.81 2.40 1.76
N LEU A 79 -4.86 1.89 0.52
CA LEU A 79 -5.11 0.47 0.27
C LEU A 79 -4.05 -0.42 0.92
N GLN A 80 -2.77 -0.03 0.88
CA GLN A 80 -1.69 -0.75 1.54
C GLN A 80 -1.90 -0.83 3.06
N LEU A 81 -2.13 0.30 3.71
CA LEU A 81 -2.35 0.34 5.16
C LEU A 81 -3.60 -0.45 5.57
N LEU A 82 -4.72 -0.26 4.88
CA LEU A 82 -5.95 -1.00 5.15
C LEU A 82 -5.78 -2.52 4.97
N THR A 83 -4.94 -2.95 4.02
CA THR A 83 -4.59 -4.36 3.85
C THR A 83 -3.90 -4.90 5.09
N TYR A 84 -2.90 -4.19 5.60
CA TYR A 84 -2.18 -4.61 6.81
C TYR A 84 -3.07 -4.56 8.06
N MET A 85 -3.86 -3.51 8.22
CA MET A 85 -4.83 -3.40 9.31
C MET A 85 -5.83 -4.56 9.30
N LYS A 86 -6.37 -4.92 8.13
CA LYS A 86 -7.28 -6.06 7.98
C LYS A 86 -6.61 -7.37 8.37
N LEU A 87 -5.43 -7.65 7.86
CA LEU A 87 -4.71 -8.90 8.10
C LEU A 87 -4.24 -9.04 9.57
N LYS A 88 -3.99 -7.92 10.25
CA LYS A 88 -3.64 -7.87 11.68
C LYS A 88 -4.86 -7.68 12.61
N ASN A 89 -6.07 -7.60 12.05
CA ASN A 89 -7.29 -7.27 12.79
C ASN A 89 -7.16 -5.98 13.64
N ALA A 90 -6.41 -5.01 13.11
CA ALA A 90 -6.19 -3.72 13.76
C ALA A 90 -7.33 -2.74 13.39
N LYS A 91 -7.86 -2.03 14.37
CA LYS A 91 -8.90 -1.02 14.19
C LYS A 91 -8.33 0.34 13.81
N GLU A 92 -7.11 0.61 14.27
CA GLU A 92 -6.43 1.89 14.09
C GLU A 92 -5.10 1.70 13.38
N GLY A 93 -4.73 2.72 12.62
CA GLY A 93 -3.43 2.82 11.95
C GLY A 93 -3.07 4.27 11.70
N PHE A 94 -1.88 4.51 11.19
CA PHE A 94 -1.44 5.85 10.82
C PHE A 94 -0.41 5.82 9.70
N PHE A 95 -0.33 6.93 9.00
CA PHE A 95 0.81 7.26 8.15
C PHE A 95 1.72 8.24 8.88
N LEU A 96 3.00 7.97 8.82
CA LEU A 96 4.03 8.94 9.17
C LEU A 96 4.69 9.42 7.87
N TYR A 97 4.32 10.60 7.41
CA TYR A 97 4.97 11.22 6.24
C TYR A 97 6.13 12.09 6.66
N GLU A 98 7.23 11.95 5.94
CA GLU A 98 8.40 12.84 6.05
C GLU A 98 8.59 13.66 4.77
N ASN A 99 8.79 14.95 4.93
CA ASN A 99 9.23 15.83 3.85
C ASN A 99 10.71 15.56 3.53
N LYS A 100 11.01 15.13 2.31
CA LYS A 100 12.40 14.83 1.87
C LYS A 100 13.34 16.03 1.91
N ASN A 101 12.81 17.25 1.86
CA ASN A 101 13.60 18.47 1.79
C ASN A 101 13.90 19.04 3.18
N THR A 102 12.90 19.03 4.07
CA THR A 102 12.98 19.69 5.38
C THR A 102 13.04 18.71 6.55
N GLN A 103 12.73 17.42 6.32
CA GLN A 103 12.57 16.36 7.33
C GLN A 103 11.43 16.63 8.33
N GLU A 104 10.53 17.55 8.02
CA GLU A 104 9.29 17.72 8.78
C GLU A 104 8.42 16.47 8.71
N LEU A 105 7.70 16.21 9.80
CA LEU A 105 6.86 15.05 9.95
C LEU A 105 5.40 15.45 10.10
N ILE A 106 4.50 14.68 9.45
CA ILE A 106 3.07 14.72 9.75
C ILE A 106 2.57 13.30 10.00
N VAL A 107 1.63 13.19 10.93
CA VAL A 107 0.92 11.95 11.22
C VAL A 107 -0.50 12.07 10.68
N ILE A 108 -0.91 11.12 9.86
CA ILE A 108 -2.28 11.04 9.35
C ILE A 108 -2.93 9.78 9.93
N PRO A 109 -3.85 9.91 10.91
CA PRO A 109 -4.52 8.76 11.50
C PRO A 109 -5.52 8.13 10.53
N VAL A 110 -5.70 6.82 10.64
CA VAL A 110 -6.64 6.03 9.84
C VAL A 110 -7.36 5.04 10.75
N SER A 111 -8.69 5.07 10.73
CA SER A 111 -9.51 4.10 11.47
C SER A 111 -10.19 3.12 10.51
N MET A 112 -10.39 1.88 10.93
CA MET A 112 -11.15 0.85 10.20
C MET A 112 -12.66 1.12 10.37
N ASN A 113 -13.10 2.29 9.89
CA ASN A 113 -14.51 2.67 9.88
C ASN A 113 -15.28 1.93 8.77
N GLU A 114 -16.59 2.10 8.70
CA GLU A 114 -17.46 1.44 7.72
C GLU A 114 -17.01 1.65 6.26
N ARG A 115 -16.64 2.89 5.90
CA ARG A 115 -16.13 3.22 4.56
C ARG A 115 -14.85 2.47 4.25
N ASN A 116 -13.87 2.49 5.14
CA ASN A 116 -12.57 1.87 4.94
C ASN A 116 -12.70 0.34 4.94
N THR A 117 -13.56 -0.22 5.78
CA THR A 117 -13.92 -1.65 5.77
C THR A 117 -14.50 -2.05 4.41
N LYS A 118 -15.42 -1.28 3.86
CA LYS A 118 -15.98 -1.56 2.54
C LYS A 118 -14.91 -1.52 1.45
N ILE A 119 -14.05 -0.50 1.44
CA ILE A 119 -12.94 -0.37 0.46
C ILE A 119 -12.06 -1.62 0.47
N ILE A 120 -11.64 -2.08 1.66
CA ILE A 120 -10.72 -3.20 1.74
C ILE A 120 -11.41 -4.54 1.45
N GLU A 121 -12.68 -4.72 1.80
CA GLU A 121 -13.44 -5.93 1.44
C GLU A 121 -13.63 -6.05 -0.08
N GLU A 122 -13.97 -4.97 -0.76
CA GLU A 122 -14.07 -4.93 -2.22
C GLU A 122 -12.72 -5.24 -2.88
N ALA A 123 -11.62 -4.70 -2.36
CA ALA A 123 -10.29 -4.99 -2.86
C ALA A 123 -9.90 -6.46 -2.68
N PHE A 124 -10.19 -7.06 -1.52
CA PHE A 124 -9.93 -8.48 -1.27
C PHE A 124 -10.77 -9.39 -2.16
N THR A 125 -12.03 -9.03 -2.40
CA THR A 125 -12.92 -9.76 -3.32
C THR A 125 -12.34 -9.74 -4.73
N TRP A 126 -11.94 -8.58 -5.23
CA TRP A 126 -11.29 -8.45 -6.52
C TRP A 126 -9.97 -9.23 -6.62
N MET A 127 -9.12 -9.18 -5.60
CA MET A 127 -7.87 -9.95 -5.58
C MET A 127 -8.10 -11.47 -5.62
N ARG A 128 -9.15 -11.97 -4.94
CA ARG A 128 -9.53 -13.40 -5.01
C ARG A 128 -10.00 -13.79 -6.41
N GLU A 129 -10.85 -12.97 -7.03
CA GLU A 129 -11.31 -13.19 -8.41
C GLU A 129 -10.13 -13.29 -9.39
N VAL A 130 -9.18 -12.35 -9.30
CA VAL A 130 -7.97 -12.37 -10.12
C VAL A 130 -7.15 -13.64 -9.88
N TRP A 131 -6.99 -14.03 -8.62
CA TRP A 131 -6.23 -15.22 -8.26
C TRP A 131 -6.89 -16.51 -8.74
N ASP A 132 -8.22 -16.64 -8.60
CA ASP A 132 -8.96 -17.82 -9.02
C ASP A 132 -8.88 -18.00 -10.55
N ASN A 133 -9.09 -16.95 -11.32
CA ASN A 133 -8.87 -16.97 -12.77
C ASN A 133 -7.44 -17.39 -13.13
N PHE A 134 -6.44 -16.84 -12.45
CA PHE A 134 -5.03 -17.22 -12.67
C PHE A 134 -4.78 -18.72 -12.41
N LYS A 135 -5.37 -19.29 -11.35
CA LYS A 135 -5.22 -20.73 -11.01
C LYS A 135 -5.87 -21.65 -12.04
N GLU A 136 -6.94 -21.21 -12.66
CA GLU A 136 -7.60 -21.92 -13.77
C GLU A 136 -6.85 -21.78 -15.11
N GLY A 137 -5.80 -20.99 -15.14
CA GLY A 137 -5.00 -20.73 -16.34
C GLY A 137 -5.55 -19.59 -17.18
N ASP A 138 -6.57 -18.90 -16.70
CA ASP A 138 -7.20 -17.76 -17.35
C ASP A 138 -6.40 -16.48 -17.04
N LEU A 139 -5.74 -15.95 -18.06
CA LEU A 139 -5.01 -14.70 -17.94
C LEU A 139 -5.88 -13.51 -18.34
N PRO A 140 -5.72 -12.37 -17.66
CA PRO A 140 -6.46 -11.16 -18.01
C PRO A 140 -6.03 -10.60 -19.36
N MET A 141 -6.97 -10.02 -20.07
CA MET A 141 -6.71 -9.22 -21.25
C MET A 141 -5.89 -7.98 -20.88
N ARG A 142 -5.11 -7.48 -21.83
CA ARG A 142 -4.45 -6.20 -21.64
C ARG A 142 -5.49 -5.09 -21.45
N PRO A 143 -5.33 -4.20 -20.44
CA PRO A 143 -6.27 -3.11 -20.24
C PRO A 143 -6.42 -2.26 -21.51
N GLU A 144 -7.63 -1.81 -21.78
CA GLU A 144 -7.91 -0.93 -22.91
C GLU A 144 -7.06 0.37 -22.83
N GLY A 145 -6.53 0.82 -23.96
CA GLY A 145 -5.66 1.99 -24.03
C GLY A 145 -4.26 1.80 -23.43
N ALA A 146 -3.91 0.57 -23.00
CA ALA A 146 -2.57 0.29 -22.48
C ALA A 146 -1.49 0.51 -23.55
N SER A 147 -0.40 1.20 -23.18
CA SER A 147 0.72 1.51 -24.07
C SER A 147 2.05 1.22 -23.38
N LYS A 148 3.02 0.71 -24.15
CA LYS A 148 4.39 0.40 -23.66
C LYS A 148 5.06 1.59 -22.95
N SER A 149 4.71 2.80 -23.32
CA SER A 149 5.32 4.06 -22.83
C SER A 149 4.51 4.74 -21.73
N LYS A 150 3.33 4.23 -21.38
CA LYS A 150 2.46 4.81 -20.34
C LYS A 150 2.36 3.91 -19.12
N MET A 151 2.08 4.51 -17.96
CA MET A 151 1.75 3.76 -16.75
C MET A 151 0.45 2.95 -16.93
N PRO A 152 0.35 1.77 -16.33
CA PRO A 152 1.37 1.06 -15.53
C PRO A 152 2.44 0.30 -16.34
N CYS A 153 2.30 0.20 -17.67
CA CYS A 153 3.16 -0.67 -18.50
C CYS A 153 4.62 -0.23 -18.54
N THR A 154 4.95 1.04 -18.32
CA THR A 154 6.33 1.55 -18.38
C THR A 154 7.28 0.76 -17.47
N TYR A 155 6.84 0.44 -16.27
CA TYR A 155 7.63 -0.28 -15.25
C TYR A 155 7.12 -1.70 -14.96
N CYS A 156 6.23 -2.23 -15.80
CA CYS A 156 5.68 -3.56 -15.62
C CYS A 156 6.76 -4.63 -15.86
N PRO A 157 7.03 -5.52 -14.92
CA PRO A 157 8.06 -6.56 -15.04
C PRO A 157 7.76 -7.55 -16.16
N VAL A 158 6.47 -7.80 -16.46
CA VAL A 158 6.03 -8.72 -17.53
C VAL A 158 5.72 -8.01 -18.85
N LYS A 159 6.14 -6.75 -19.01
CA LYS A 159 5.86 -5.95 -20.21
C LYS A 159 6.33 -6.62 -21.50
N LYS A 160 7.52 -7.22 -21.48
CA LYS A 160 8.13 -7.85 -22.66
C LYS A 160 7.26 -9.00 -23.15
N GLU A 161 6.91 -9.91 -22.27
CA GLU A 161 6.09 -11.09 -22.54
C GLU A 161 4.67 -10.69 -22.96
N CYS A 162 4.05 -9.77 -22.25
CA CYS A 162 2.73 -9.26 -22.55
C CYS A 162 2.63 -8.63 -23.96
N TYR A 163 3.68 -7.93 -24.40
CA TYR A 163 3.70 -7.32 -25.75
C TYR A 163 4.31 -8.25 -26.83
N ALA A 164 4.85 -9.39 -26.47
CA ALA A 164 5.25 -10.44 -27.40
C ALA A 164 4.11 -11.41 -27.76
N GLY A 165 2.93 -11.25 -27.14
CA GLY A 165 1.76 -12.06 -27.45
C GLY A 165 1.19 -12.87 -26.30
N LEU A 166 1.79 -12.82 -25.09
CA LEU A 166 1.21 -13.43 -23.91
C LEU A 166 0.08 -12.53 -23.37
N ILE A 167 -1.06 -12.65 -24.03
CA ILE A 167 -2.28 -11.91 -23.67
C ILE A 167 -3.32 -12.93 -23.25
N GLY A 168 -3.98 -12.68 -22.13
CA GLY A 168 -5.12 -13.47 -21.69
C GLY A 168 -6.39 -13.16 -22.47
N THR A 169 -7.40 -13.96 -22.26
CA THR A 169 -8.71 -13.88 -22.91
C THR A 169 -9.82 -13.43 -21.95
N VAL A 170 -9.54 -13.41 -20.65
CA VAL A 170 -10.51 -13.04 -19.62
C VAL A 170 -10.52 -11.54 -19.39
N GLN A 171 -11.70 -10.94 -19.44
CA GLN A 171 -11.88 -9.55 -19.10
C GLN A 171 -12.08 -9.42 -17.59
N ILE A 172 -11.05 -8.98 -16.88
CA ILE A 172 -11.11 -8.65 -15.46
C ILE A 172 -11.13 -7.13 -15.34
N GLU A 173 -12.17 -6.58 -14.73
CA GLU A 173 -12.24 -5.15 -14.48
C GLU A 173 -11.16 -4.70 -13.49
N SER A 174 -10.51 -3.58 -13.80
CA SER A 174 -9.52 -3.00 -12.89
C SER A 174 -10.21 -2.51 -11.61
N HIS A 175 -9.71 -2.94 -10.46
CA HIS A 175 -10.18 -2.39 -9.19
C HIS A 175 -9.82 -0.90 -9.11
N LYS A 176 -10.84 -0.07 -8.93
CA LYS A 176 -10.67 1.37 -8.76
C LYS A 176 -10.69 1.70 -7.28
N VAL A 177 -9.53 2.00 -6.72
CA VAL A 177 -9.49 2.54 -5.36
C VAL A 177 -10.24 3.88 -5.34
N PRO A 178 -11.27 4.03 -4.51
CA PRO A 178 -12.04 5.27 -4.45
C PRO A 178 -11.15 6.46 -4.11
N LYS A 179 -11.43 7.62 -4.70
CA LYS A 179 -10.78 8.86 -4.27
C LYS A 179 -11.16 9.14 -2.82
N LEU A 180 -10.16 9.41 -2.00
CA LEU A 180 -10.29 9.70 -0.57
C LEU A 180 -10.84 11.11 -0.32
#